data_a3b0ce9f50a0bdfd1618260bbc4a6305
#
_entry.id   a3b0ce9f50a0bdfd1618260bbc4a6305
#
_cell.length_a   1.000
_cell.length_b   1.000
_cell.length_c   1.000
_cell.angle_alpha   90.00
_cell.angle_beta   90.00
_cell.angle_gamma   90.00
#
_symmetry.space_group_name_H-M   'P 1'
#
loop_
_entity.id
_entity.type
_entity.pdbx_description
1 polymer ?
#
loop_
_entity_poly.entity_id
_entity_poly.type
_entity_poly.pdbx_seq_one_letter_code
_entity_poly.pdbx_strand_id
1 'polypeptide(L)'
;MKKPRIAILGTGYVGLVAAAVFADRGFPVLTSSQDADKVKQINEGKAPFFEKDLDPLVERTVKDRFLRAVQGRQEAILGSDILFIAVGTPSLMSGEADLRLIKETAQAIGTALKEKQDYTLVVIRSTVVPTTTRNLVLPLVEEHSGKKAGEDFGVCMSPEFLRQGAAVHDTQFPDSVVIGELDKRSGDVLESFCNQVYDGQDVPILRMNLESAEMVKYGRNAFLAMNISYINEMARLAETIAGVDIYEVVKGVGADWRINPAFLNAGCGYGGSCFPKDVKALISFARTRDIEPQLLEAVEEVNEQQAAHMVAIARQELDGSLKGKRIALLGLSFKPGTDDMREAPSIKISNHLYAHEADIVAYDPKAIPNARDRFIRDTIKIRYAESIEDCLKDTECCMILTEWEEFKSITPDMFNKYMKRSVIIDGRRLYDSEMHNSVARYRGIGLGANKIRG
;
A
#
# COMPACT_ATOMS: atom_id res chain seq x y z
N MET A 1 18.03 10.28 29.57
CA MET A 1 17.02 9.32 30.09
C MET A 1 17.27 7.94 29.52
N LYS A 2 16.96 6.87 30.24
CA LYS A 2 17.06 5.51 29.71
C LYS A 2 16.00 5.32 28.63
N LYS A 3 16.38 4.81 27.45
CA LYS A 3 15.42 4.54 26.37
C LYS A 3 14.46 3.41 26.77
N PRO A 4 13.16 3.51 26.53
CA PRO A 4 12.21 2.44 26.79
C PRO A 4 12.49 1.22 25.91
N ARG A 5 12.16 0.04 26.41
CA ARG A 5 12.17 -1.22 25.66
C ARG A 5 10.89 -1.32 24.87
N ILE A 6 10.99 -1.67 23.61
CA ILE A 6 9.87 -1.67 22.67
C ILE A 6 9.54 -3.10 22.25
N ALA A 7 8.26 -3.44 22.22
CA ALA A 7 7.79 -4.63 21.50
C ALA A 7 6.96 -4.22 20.28
N ILE A 8 7.24 -4.85 19.14
CA ILE A 8 6.40 -4.76 17.94
C ILE A 8 5.77 -6.13 17.71
N LEU A 9 4.45 -6.20 17.90
CA LEU A 9 3.68 -7.43 17.73
C LEU A 9 3.18 -7.52 16.28
N GLY A 10 3.96 -8.22 15.46
CA GLY A 10 3.76 -8.39 14.02
C GLY A 10 4.99 -8.03 13.20
N THR A 11 5.30 -8.86 12.18
CA THR A 11 6.50 -8.76 11.32
C THR A 11 6.14 -8.54 9.86
N GLY A 12 5.01 -7.88 9.59
CA GLY A 12 4.65 -7.41 8.25
C GLY A 12 5.34 -6.09 7.90
N TYR A 13 4.98 -5.48 6.76
CA TYR A 13 5.55 -4.21 6.28
C TYR A 13 5.57 -3.11 7.36
N VAL A 14 4.46 -2.90 8.04
CA VAL A 14 4.36 -1.87 9.10
C VAL A 14 5.22 -2.22 10.30
N GLY A 15 5.12 -3.47 10.77
CA GLY A 15 5.76 -3.88 12.02
C GLY A 15 7.28 -3.97 11.91
N LEU A 16 7.81 -4.67 10.90
CA LEU A 16 9.26 -4.86 10.77
C LEU A 16 9.98 -3.56 10.42
N VAL A 17 9.38 -2.73 9.55
CA VAL A 17 9.97 -1.41 9.22
C VAL A 17 10.05 -0.53 10.46
N ALA A 18 8.96 -0.44 11.25
CA ALA A 18 8.98 0.30 12.51
C ALA A 18 10.00 -0.27 13.51
N ALA A 19 10.07 -1.61 13.64
CA ALA A 19 11.03 -2.27 14.52
C ALA A 19 12.48 -1.93 14.15
N ALA A 20 12.82 -2.02 12.86
CA ALA A 20 14.16 -1.73 12.38
C ALA A 20 14.52 -0.25 12.53
N VAL A 21 13.61 0.68 12.24
CA VAL A 21 13.84 2.13 12.39
C VAL A 21 14.00 2.50 13.87
N PHE A 22 13.16 1.99 14.77
CA PHE A 22 13.30 2.29 16.20
C PHE A 22 14.60 1.69 16.77
N ALA A 23 14.99 0.49 16.33
CA ALA A 23 16.25 -0.12 16.70
C ALA A 23 17.46 0.70 16.20
N ASP A 24 17.40 1.23 14.98
CA ASP A 24 18.42 2.11 14.40
C ASP A 24 18.58 3.43 15.18
N ARG A 25 17.50 3.89 15.80
CA ARG A 25 17.51 5.02 16.75
C ARG A 25 18.05 4.61 18.13
N GLY A 26 18.51 3.37 18.29
CA GLY A 26 19.15 2.84 19.52
C GLY A 26 18.14 2.47 20.62
N PHE A 27 16.88 2.16 20.28
CA PHE A 27 15.92 1.57 21.22
C PHE A 27 16.10 0.05 21.22
N PRO A 28 16.07 -0.61 22.39
CA PRO A 28 15.98 -2.07 22.44
C PRO A 28 14.61 -2.52 21.94
N VAL A 29 14.57 -3.27 20.83
CA VAL A 29 13.32 -3.69 20.17
C VAL A 29 13.23 -5.21 20.10
N LEU A 30 12.12 -5.75 20.58
CA LEU A 30 11.68 -7.12 20.32
C LEU A 30 10.55 -7.09 19.30
N THR A 31 10.70 -7.79 18.17
CA THR A 31 9.58 -8.02 17.26
C THR A 31 9.10 -9.46 17.36
N SER A 32 7.79 -9.70 17.21
CA SER A 32 7.23 -11.04 17.40
C SER A 32 6.48 -11.53 16.17
N SER A 33 6.65 -12.81 15.86
CA SER A 33 5.91 -13.54 14.84
C SER A 33 5.49 -14.92 15.34
N GLN A 34 4.40 -15.47 14.80
CA GLN A 34 4.06 -16.89 14.98
C GLN A 34 4.83 -17.78 13.98
N ASP A 35 5.33 -17.19 12.90
CA ASP A 35 6.08 -17.85 11.84
C ASP A 35 7.56 -17.97 12.22
N ALA A 36 8.01 -19.19 12.48
CA ALA A 36 9.38 -19.48 12.91
C ALA A 36 10.42 -19.14 11.82
N ASP A 37 10.06 -19.29 10.54
CA ASP A 37 10.97 -18.99 9.43
C ASP A 37 11.21 -17.49 9.32
N LYS A 38 10.19 -16.66 9.51
CA LYS A 38 10.36 -15.20 9.59
C LYS A 38 11.21 -14.79 10.77
N VAL A 39 11.01 -15.39 11.94
CA VAL A 39 11.83 -15.12 13.14
C VAL A 39 13.29 -15.44 12.86
N LYS A 40 13.56 -16.59 12.24
CA LYS A 40 14.91 -17.00 11.87
C LYS A 40 15.55 -16.02 10.87
N GLN A 41 14.86 -15.69 9.78
CA GLN A 41 15.35 -14.76 8.75
C GLN A 41 15.71 -13.39 9.36
N ILE A 42 14.83 -12.83 10.19
CA ILE A 42 15.09 -11.53 10.84
C ILE A 42 16.32 -11.60 11.73
N ASN A 43 16.46 -12.65 12.55
CA ASN A 43 17.62 -12.83 13.43
C ASN A 43 18.93 -13.12 12.67
N GLU A 44 18.85 -13.58 11.41
CA GLU A 44 19.96 -13.67 10.47
C GLU A 44 20.26 -12.35 9.74
N GLY A 45 19.56 -11.27 10.07
CA GLY A 45 19.75 -9.95 9.47
C GLY A 45 19.04 -9.76 8.11
N LYS A 46 17.99 -10.54 7.81
CA LYS A 46 17.28 -10.50 6.52
C LYS A 46 15.81 -10.18 6.74
N ALA A 47 15.24 -9.32 5.88
CA ALA A 47 13.81 -9.09 5.84
C ALA A 47 13.08 -10.25 5.12
N PRO A 48 11.89 -10.70 5.60
CA PRO A 48 11.11 -11.76 4.97
C PRO A 48 10.29 -11.30 3.76
N PHE A 49 10.49 -10.08 3.28
CA PHE A 49 9.84 -9.48 2.10
C PHE A 49 10.74 -8.37 1.55
N PHE A 50 10.52 -8.04 0.28
CA PHE A 50 11.26 -6.95 -0.35
C PHE A 50 10.70 -5.58 0.06
N GLU A 51 11.55 -4.72 0.60
CA GLU A 51 11.31 -3.29 0.79
C GLU A 51 12.65 -2.56 0.64
N LYS A 52 12.64 -1.45 -0.07
CA LYS A 52 13.86 -0.67 -0.31
C LYS A 52 14.49 -0.24 1.02
N ASP A 53 15.80 -0.37 1.13
CA ASP A 53 16.64 0.01 2.27
C ASP A 53 16.37 -0.77 3.59
N LEU A 54 15.46 -1.77 3.57
CA LEU A 54 15.12 -2.52 4.79
C LEU A 54 16.16 -3.58 5.15
N ASP A 55 16.65 -4.38 4.19
CA ASP A 55 17.64 -5.44 4.47
C ASP A 55 18.91 -4.90 5.15
N PRO A 56 19.58 -3.85 4.64
CA PRO A 56 20.74 -3.27 5.30
C PRO A 56 20.44 -2.75 6.71
N LEU A 57 19.22 -2.24 6.91
CA LEU A 57 18.78 -1.71 8.20
C LEU A 57 18.57 -2.84 9.22
N VAL A 58 17.93 -3.94 8.82
CA VAL A 58 17.71 -5.14 9.67
C VAL A 58 19.06 -5.77 10.01
N GLU A 59 19.95 -5.98 9.02
CA GLU A 59 21.27 -6.55 9.24
C GLU A 59 22.06 -5.76 10.30
N ARG A 60 22.14 -4.43 10.15
CA ARG A 60 22.85 -3.56 11.07
C ARG A 60 22.26 -3.62 12.48
N THR A 61 20.96 -3.46 12.61
CA THR A 61 20.28 -3.38 13.91
C THR A 61 20.28 -4.70 14.68
N VAL A 62 20.25 -5.84 13.99
CA VAL A 62 20.42 -7.17 14.59
C VAL A 62 21.87 -7.38 15.04
N LYS A 63 22.86 -7.02 14.21
CA LYS A 63 24.29 -7.10 14.55
C LYS A 63 24.63 -6.26 15.77
N ASP A 64 24.05 -5.05 15.86
CA ASP A 64 24.25 -4.13 16.98
C ASP A 64 23.41 -4.51 18.22
N ARG A 65 22.61 -5.60 18.14
CA ARG A 65 21.78 -6.16 19.22
C ARG A 65 20.66 -5.23 19.70
N PHE A 66 20.25 -4.28 18.90
CA PHE A 66 19.07 -3.44 19.16
C PHE A 66 17.77 -4.08 18.65
N LEU A 67 17.81 -4.92 17.62
CA LEU A 67 16.67 -5.65 17.10
C LEU A 67 16.85 -7.16 17.33
N ARG A 68 15.81 -7.81 17.86
CA ARG A 68 15.69 -9.27 17.94
C ARG A 68 14.27 -9.71 17.69
N ALA A 69 14.09 -10.75 16.87
CA ALA A 69 12.80 -11.39 16.66
C ALA A 69 12.60 -12.56 17.63
N VAL A 70 11.37 -12.73 18.11
CA VAL A 70 10.97 -13.83 19.00
C VAL A 70 9.73 -14.54 18.45
N GLN A 71 9.65 -15.86 18.70
CA GLN A 71 8.48 -16.63 18.34
C GLN A 71 7.40 -16.50 19.42
N GLY A 72 6.17 -16.25 19.01
CA GLY A 72 5.10 -15.97 19.96
C GLY A 72 5.15 -14.52 20.49
N ARG A 73 4.26 -14.19 21.44
CA ARG A 73 4.09 -12.81 21.91
C ARG A 73 4.56 -12.58 23.35
N GLN A 74 4.53 -13.62 24.19
CA GLN A 74 4.73 -13.48 25.64
C GLN A 74 6.07 -12.83 26.02
N GLU A 75 7.19 -13.35 25.47
CA GLU A 75 8.53 -12.82 25.76
C GLU A 75 8.62 -11.33 25.38
N ALA A 76 8.10 -10.95 24.20
CA ALA A 76 8.12 -9.58 23.75
C ALA A 76 7.30 -8.65 24.68
N ILE A 77 6.12 -9.08 25.11
CA ILE A 77 5.25 -8.29 25.98
C ILE A 77 5.89 -8.10 27.36
N LEU A 78 6.35 -9.18 27.99
CA LEU A 78 6.94 -9.10 29.32
C LEU A 78 8.25 -8.29 29.35
N GLY A 79 9.02 -8.36 28.27
CA GLY A 79 10.31 -7.67 28.12
C GLY A 79 10.27 -6.19 27.80
N SER A 80 9.10 -5.58 27.57
CA SER A 80 9.02 -4.24 26.96
C SER A 80 8.15 -3.28 27.75
N ASP A 81 8.42 -1.98 27.61
CA ASP A 81 7.72 -0.88 28.29
C ASP A 81 6.60 -0.29 27.41
N ILE A 82 6.80 -0.32 26.08
CA ILE A 82 5.83 0.12 25.09
C ILE A 82 5.59 -1.02 24.08
N LEU A 83 4.34 -1.37 23.87
CA LEU A 83 3.90 -2.45 22.98
C LEU A 83 3.15 -1.87 21.79
N PHE A 84 3.63 -2.12 20.58
CA PHE A 84 2.93 -1.75 19.35
C PHE A 84 2.23 -2.98 18.76
N ILE A 85 0.92 -2.90 18.56
CA ILE A 85 0.14 -3.89 17.81
C ILE A 85 0.24 -3.51 16.33
N ALA A 86 0.99 -4.30 15.55
CA ALA A 86 1.22 -4.08 14.11
C ALA A 86 0.86 -5.33 13.29
N VAL A 87 -0.24 -5.99 13.66
CA VAL A 87 -0.77 -7.17 12.95
C VAL A 87 -1.65 -6.76 11.77
N GLY A 88 -1.79 -7.66 10.79
CA GLY A 88 -2.61 -7.40 9.60
C GLY A 88 -4.11 -7.35 9.93
N THR A 89 -4.83 -6.50 9.19
CA THR A 89 -6.29 -6.40 9.20
C THR A 89 -6.81 -6.52 7.75
N PRO A 90 -6.78 -7.74 7.14
CA PRO A 90 -7.24 -7.93 5.76
C PRO A 90 -8.76 -7.70 5.66
N SER A 91 -9.26 -7.50 4.43
CA SER A 91 -10.71 -7.43 4.19
C SER A 91 -11.33 -8.82 4.22
N LEU A 92 -12.50 -8.91 4.82
CA LEU A 92 -13.43 -10.02 4.63
C LEU A 92 -14.16 -9.88 3.28
N MET A 93 -14.87 -10.92 2.84
CA MET A 93 -15.69 -10.87 1.62
C MET A 93 -16.80 -9.82 1.69
N SER A 94 -17.26 -9.47 2.88
CA SER A 94 -18.22 -8.40 3.14
C SER A 94 -17.65 -6.99 2.97
N GLY A 95 -16.33 -6.86 2.79
CA GLY A 95 -15.61 -5.59 2.83
C GLY A 95 -15.17 -5.14 4.22
N GLU A 96 -15.66 -5.76 5.28
CA GLU A 96 -15.28 -5.46 6.66
C GLU A 96 -13.79 -5.75 6.93
N ALA A 97 -13.20 -5.04 7.87
CA ALA A 97 -11.85 -5.37 8.35
C ALA A 97 -11.88 -6.63 9.23
N ASP A 98 -11.02 -7.59 8.94
CA ASP A 98 -10.84 -8.77 9.78
C ASP A 98 -10.02 -8.42 11.03
N LEU A 99 -10.68 -8.35 12.17
CA LEU A 99 -10.07 -7.98 13.45
C LEU A 99 -9.65 -9.19 14.31
N ARG A 100 -9.67 -10.42 13.78
CA ARG A 100 -9.30 -11.63 14.56
C ARG A 100 -7.91 -11.54 15.15
N LEU A 101 -6.90 -11.13 14.36
CA LEU A 101 -5.53 -10.98 14.85
C LEU A 101 -5.39 -9.86 15.89
N ILE A 102 -6.17 -8.79 15.77
CA ILE A 102 -6.24 -7.72 16.80
C ILE A 102 -6.77 -8.30 18.11
N LYS A 103 -7.90 -9.02 18.05
CA LYS A 103 -8.52 -9.67 19.20
C LYS A 103 -7.55 -10.63 19.91
N GLU A 104 -6.95 -11.56 19.17
CA GLU A 104 -5.97 -12.51 19.71
C GLU A 104 -4.76 -11.82 20.33
N THR A 105 -4.30 -10.72 19.72
CA THR A 105 -3.15 -9.96 20.23
C THR A 105 -3.52 -9.23 21.52
N ALA A 106 -4.70 -8.61 21.58
CA ALA A 106 -5.20 -7.96 22.79
C ALA A 106 -5.35 -8.94 23.97
N GLN A 107 -5.90 -10.14 23.72
CA GLN A 107 -6.01 -11.20 24.72
C GLN A 107 -4.64 -11.66 25.22
N ALA A 108 -3.68 -11.85 24.32
CA ALA A 108 -2.32 -12.23 24.69
C ALA A 108 -1.62 -11.13 25.52
N ILE A 109 -1.84 -9.84 25.17
CA ILE A 109 -1.34 -8.71 25.96
C ILE A 109 -1.94 -8.75 27.37
N GLY A 110 -3.27 -8.85 27.49
CA GLY A 110 -3.93 -8.92 28.79
C GLY A 110 -3.39 -10.07 29.66
N THR A 111 -3.27 -11.27 29.09
CA THR A 111 -2.74 -12.44 29.80
C THR A 111 -1.32 -12.20 30.32
N ALA A 112 -0.43 -11.64 29.48
CA ALA A 112 0.95 -11.37 29.89
C ALA A 112 1.04 -10.21 30.90
N LEU A 113 0.21 -9.16 30.76
CA LEU A 113 0.20 -8.02 31.68
C LEU A 113 -0.24 -8.42 33.11
N LYS A 114 -0.96 -9.54 33.28
CA LYS A 114 -1.31 -10.07 34.60
C LYS A 114 -0.07 -10.36 35.46
N GLU A 115 1.02 -10.79 34.82
CA GLU A 115 2.27 -11.13 35.49
C GLU A 115 3.19 -9.91 35.68
N LYS A 116 2.92 -8.79 34.98
CA LYS A 116 3.81 -7.63 34.96
C LYS A 116 3.34 -6.57 35.96
N GLN A 117 4.27 -6.03 36.76
CA GLN A 117 3.97 -5.00 37.77
C GLN A 117 4.16 -3.57 37.25
N ASP A 118 5.08 -3.39 36.30
CA ASP A 118 5.39 -2.08 35.76
C ASP A 118 4.32 -1.57 34.82
N TYR A 119 4.12 -0.25 34.79
CA TYR A 119 3.26 0.41 33.81
C TYR A 119 3.71 0.09 32.39
N THR A 120 2.78 -0.25 31.54
CA THR A 120 3.02 -0.59 30.13
C THR A 120 2.09 0.19 29.25
N LEU A 121 2.62 0.79 28.18
CA LEU A 121 1.81 1.46 27.18
C LEU A 121 1.48 0.49 26.03
N VAL A 122 0.21 0.30 25.73
CA VAL A 122 -0.29 -0.45 24.57
C VAL A 122 -0.67 0.51 23.46
N VAL A 123 -0.02 0.40 22.31
CA VAL A 123 -0.23 1.29 21.17
C VAL A 123 -0.75 0.47 19.98
N ILE A 124 -1.92 0.83 19.48
CA ILE A 124 -2.47 0.24 18.27
C ILE A 124 -1.88 1.00 17.06
N ARG A 125 -1.12 0.28 16.22
CA ARG A 125 -0.55 0.80 14.99
C ARG A 125 -1.20 0.21 13.74
N SER A 126 -1.83 -0.94 13.87
CA SER A 126 -2.66 -1.55 12.82
C SER A 126 -3.79 -0.61 12.41
N THR A 127 -4.13 -0.62 11.12
CA THR A 127 -5.31 0.10 10.62
C THR A 127 -6.58 -0.60 11.10
N VAL A 128 -7.35 0.04 11.95
CA VAL A 128 -8.60 -0.46 12.51
C VAL A 128 -9.72 0.57 12.36
N VAL A 129 -10.96 0.10 12.16
CA VAL A 129 -12.12 1.00 12.03
C VAL A 129 -12.37 1.75 13.35
N PRO A 130 -12.93 2.98 13.28
CA PRO A 130 -13.19 3.79 14.47
C PRO A 130 -13.93 3.03 15.56
N THR A 131 -13.57 3.31 16.81
CA THR A 131 -14.04 2.65 18.05
C THR A 131 -13.42 1.29 18.35
N THR A 132 -12.61 0.70 17.49
CA THR A 132 -12.00 -0.62 17.72
C THR A 132 -11.09 -0.62 18.95
N THR A 133 -10.24 0.40 19.10
CA THR A 133 -9.32 0.49 20.25
C THR A 133 -10.10 0.52 21.58
N ARG A 134 -11.15 1.35 21.66
CA ARG A 134 -11.95 1.49 22.88
C ARG A 134 -12.87 0.31 23.14
N ASN A 135 -13.55 -0.19 22.11
CA ASN A 135 -14.64 -1.16 22.29
C ASN A 135 -14.21 -2.63 22.14
N LEU A 136 -13.02 -2.88 21.55
CA LEU A 136 -12.50 -4.23 21.40
C LEU A 136 -11.18 -4.43 22.17
N VAL A 137 -10.16 -3.63 21.88
CA VAL A 137 -8.80 -3.86 22.43
C VAL A 137 -8.78 -3.60 23.93
N LEU A 138 -9.24 -2.44 24.38
CA LEU A 138 -9.21 -2.04 25.78
C LEU A 138 -9.94 -3.03 26.69
N PRO A 139 -11.23 -3.42 26.44
CA PRO A 139 -11.93 -4.37 27.28
C PRO A 139 -11.25 -5.74 27.35
N LEU A 140 -10.71 -6.23 26.23
CA LEU A 140 -10.01 -7.52 26.21
C LEU A 140 -8.71 -7.50 27.03
N VAL A 141 -7.96 -6.39 27.00
CA VAL A 141 -6.75 -6.26 27.82
C VAL A 141 -7.13 -6.19 29.31
N GLU A 142 -8.15 -5.41 29.68
CA GLU A 142 -8.64 -5.34 31.07
C GLU A 142 -9.15 -6.70 31.57
N GLU A 143 -10.03 -7.38 30.79
CA GLU A 143 -10.61 -8.68 31.14
C GLU A 143 -9.52 -9.73 31.42
N HIS A 144 -8.52 -9.84 30.52
CA HIS A 144 -7.51 -10.88 30.63
C HIS A 144 -6.39 -10.55 31.63
N SER A 145 -6.13 -9.28 31.89
CA SER A 145 -5.11 -8.85 32.86
C SER A 145 -5.64 -8.71 34.28
N GLY A 146 -6.93 -8.43 34.46
CA GLY A 146 -7.52 -7.99 35.71
C GLY A 146 -7.04 -6.58 36.14
N LYS A 147 -6.47 -5.82 35.24
CA LYS A 147 -5.92 -4.47 35.45
C LYS A 147 -6.81 -3.41 34.82
N LYS A 148 -6.57 -2.14 35.17
CA LYS A 148 -7.37 -1.00 34.74
C LYS A 148 -6.57 -0.10 33.81
N ALA A 149 -7.13 0.19 32.62
CA ALA A 149 -6.55 1.16 31.69
C ALA A 149 -6.58 2.58 32.30
N GLY A 150 -5.53 3.36 32.05
CA GLY A 150 -5.33 4.68 32.65
C GLY A 150 -4.67 4.65 34.03
N GLU A 151 -4.78 3.55 34.77
CA GLU A 151 -4.17 3.37 36.08
C GLU A 151 -2.94 2.45 36.00
N ASP A 152 -3.12 1.18 35.63
CA ASP A 152 -2.09 0.14 35.61
C ASP A 152 -1.36 0.05 34.27
N PHE A 153 -2.04 0.36 33.17
CA PHE A 153 -1.48 0.42 31.82
C PHE A 153 -2.11 1.55 31.00
N GLY A 154 -1.43 1.99 29.96
CA GLY A 154 -1.91 3.01 29.04
C GLY A 154 -2.38 2.44 27.71
N VAL A 155 -3.26 3.18 27.02
CA VAL A 155 -3.71 2.83 25.67
C VAL A 155 -3.63 4.03 24.77
N CYS A 156 -2.98 3.85 23.59
CA CYS A 156 -2.96 4.83 22.52
C CYS A 156 -3.26 4.19 21.16
N MET A 157 -3.74 4.99 20.24
CA MET A 157 -3.78 4.70 18.81
C MET A 157 -2.74 5.58 18.10
N SER A 158 -1.83 4.99 17.32
CA SER A 158 -0.86 5.76 16.53
C SER A 158 -0.73 5.13 15.15
N PRO A 159 -1.59 5.53 14.21
CA PRO A 159 -1.59 4.99 12.86
C PRO A 159 -0.29 5.35 12.12
N GLU A 160 0.07 4.53 11.16
CA GLU A 160 1.17 4.80 10.24
C GLU A 160 0.66 5.39 8.90
N PHE A 161 1.54 6.07 8.18
CA PHE A 161 1.24 6.65 6.88
C PHE A 161 2.32 6.33 5.84
N LEU A 162 3.05 5.24 6.05
CA LEU A 162 4.11 4.79 5.17
C LEU A 162 3.59 4.34 3.80
N ARG A 163 4.47 4.45 2.79
CA ARG A 163 4.24 3.98 1.43
C ARG A 163 5.20 2.82 1.15
N GLN A 164 4.68 1.66 0.73
CA GLN A 164 5.53 0.56 0.27
C GLN A 164 6.51 1.04 -0.81
N GLY A 165 7.76 0.55 -0.80
CA GLY A 165 8.85 1.03 -1.65
C GLY A 165 9.54 2.30 -1.15
N ALA A 166 8.97 2.97 -0.13
CA ALA A 166 9.56 4.11 0.58
C ALA A 166 9.32 4.01 2.10
N ALA A 167 8.92 2.82 2.61
CA ALA A 167 8.44 2.66 3.97
C ALA A 167 9.52 2.97 5.03
N VAL A 168 10.77 2.63 4.76
CA VAL A 168 11.90 2.98 5.65
C VAL A 168 12.04 4.49 5.74
N HIS A 169 12.09 5.19 4.60
CA HIS A 169 12.18 6.65 4.55
C HIS A 169 11.00 7.32 5.25
N ASP A 170 9.77 6.91 4.93
CA ASP A 170 8.55 7.51 5.49
C ASP A 170 8.42 7.27 7.00
N THR A 171 9.03 6.17 7.52
CA THR A 171 9.08 5.92 8.97
C THR A 171 10.21 6.71 9.64
N GLN A 172 11.33 6.94 8.96
CA GLN A 172 12.43 7.76 9.48
C GLN A 172 12.12 9.26 9.47
N PHE A 173 11.34 9.73 8.48
CA PHE A 173 11.02 11.13 8.22
C PHE A 173 9.52 11.29 7.93
N PRO A 174 8.65 11.08 8.93
CA PRO A 174 7.21 11.20 8.71
C PRO A 174 6.78 12.67 8.61
N ASP A 175 5.79 12.95 7.75
CA ASP A 175 5.18 14.28 7.64
C ASP A 175 4.51 14.74 8.96
N SER A 176 3.99 13.79 9.73
CA SER A 176 3.37 14.01 11.03
C SER A 176 3.20 12.72 11.81
N VAL A 177 3.11 12.82 13.13
CA VAL A 177 2.71 11.73 14.03
C VAL A 177 1.34 12.03 14.60
N VAL A 178 0.44 11.06 14.52
CA VAL A 178 -0.90 11.13 15.16
C VAL A 178 -0.89 10.27 16.41
N ILE A 179 -1.34 10.84 17.53
CA ILE A 179 -1.50 10.17 18.81
C ILE A 179 -2.95 10.29 19.25
N GLY A 180 -3.71 9.18 19.13
CA GLY A 180 -4.96 9.01 19.81
C GLY A 180 -4.70 8.52 21.23
N GLU A 181 -5.16 9.23 22.23
CA GLU A 181 -4.89 8.89 23.62
C GLU A 181 -6.17 8.52 24.38
N LEU A 182 -6.08 7.53 25.27
CA LEU A 182 -7.14 7.21 26.21
C LEU A 182 -7.19 8.26 27.34
N ASP A 183 -6.02 8.63 27.81
CA ASP A 183 -5.78 9.60 28.88
C ASP A 183 -4.47 10.35 28.65
N LYS A 184 -4.31 11.48 29.39
CA LYS A 184 -3.15 12.35 29.25
C LYS A 184 -1.81 11.64 29.51
N ARG A 185 -1.74 10.75 30.51
CA ARG A 185 -0.52 10.00 30.85
C ARG A 185 -0.07 9.11 29.71
N SER A 186 -1.02 8.37 29.11
CA SER A 186 -0.76 7.53 27.95
C SER A 186 -0.21 8.32 26.77
N GLY A 187 -0.83 9.48 26.48
CA GLY A 187 -0.38 10.39 25.43
C GLY A 187 1.01 10.96 25.70
N ASP A 188 1.28 11.42 26.92
CA ASP A 188 2.58 12.00 27.31
C ASP A 188 3.73 10.98 27.17
N VAL A 189 3.48 9.70 27.53
CA VAL A 189 4.47 8.62 27.36
C VAL A 189 4.76 8.38 25.87
N LEU A 190 3.73 8.31 25.04
CA LEU A 190 3.92 8.08 23.60
C LEU A 190 4.58 9.28 22.92
N GLU A 191 4.17 10.49 23.26
CA GLU A 191 4.79 11.73 22.74
C GLU A 191 6.28 11.81 23.11
N SER A 192 6.62 11.50 24.37
CA SER A 192 8.02 11.44 24.81
C SER A 192 8.85 10.42 24.04
N PHE A 193 8.27 9.27 23.71
CA PHE A 193 8.90 8.27 22.85
C PHE A 193 9.09 8.81 21.42
N CYS A 194 8.05 9.40 20.81
CA CYS A 194 8.13 9.96 19.47
C CYS A 194 9.17 11.08 19.37
N ASN A 195 9.24 11.98 20.34
CA ASN A 195 10.25 13.02 20.41
C ASN A 195 11.68 12.47 20.46
N GLN A 196 11.90 11.31 21.10
CA GLN A 196 13.22 10.65 21.10
C GLN A 196 13.51 9.93 19.77
N VAL A 197 12.49 9.36 19.09
CA VAL A 197 12.66 8.70 17.79
C VAL A 197 13.00 9.73 16.72
N TYR A 198 12.35 10.88 16.75
CA TYR A 198 12.46 11.94 15.74
C TYR A 198 13.29 13.14 16.23
N ASP A 199 14.19 12.90 17.19
CA ASP A 199 15.07 13.93 17.73
C ASP A 199 15.86 14.63 16.61
N GLY A 200 15.88 15.97 16.67
CA GLY A 200 16.50 16.82 15.66
C GLY A 200 15.64 17.04 14.39
N GLN A 201 14.40 16.57 14.35
CA GLN A 201 13.46 16.77 13.26
C GLN A 201 12.27 17.63 13.73
N ASP A 202 11.76 18.49 12.84
CA ASP A 202 10.53 19.26 13.08
C ASP A 202 9.30 18.46 12.60
N VAL A 203 8.93 17.42 13.36
CA VAL A 203 7.80 16.55 13.06
C VAL A 203 6.59 16.95 13.89
N PRO A 204 5.51 17.45 13.29
CA PRO A 204 4.29 17.79 14.02
C PRO A 204 3.69 16.56 14.71
N ILE A 205 3.44 16.66 16.02
CA ILE A 205 2.71 15.64 16.79
C ILE A 205 1.29 16.15 17.06
N LEU A 206 0.31 15.41 16.53
CA LEU A 206 -1.11 15.74 16.62
C LEU A 206 -1.78 14.84 17.65
N ARG A 207 -2.18 15.41 18.80
CA ARG A 207 -2.87 14.67 19.88
C ARG A 207 -4.38 14.80 19.73
N MET A 208 -5.10 13.70 19.94
CA MET A 208 -6.55 13.62 19.85
C MET A 208 -7.08 12.40 20.63
N ASN A 209 -8.38 12.17 20.64
CA ASN A 209 -8.95 10.95 21.21
C ASN A 209 -8.69 9.73 20.28
N LEU A 210 -8.89 8.53 20.81
CA LEU A 210 -8.66 7.25 20.11
C LEU A 210 -9.42 7.17 18.79
N GLU A 211 -10.70 7.50 18.81
CA GLU A 211 -11.62 7.36 17.67
C GLU A 211 -11.26 8.32 16.53
N SER A 212 -10.85 9.55 16.88
CA SER A 212 -10.40 10.53 15.89
C SER A 212 -9.11 10.08 15.21
N ALA A 213 -8.17 9.49 15.95
CA ALA A 213 -6.92 8.97 15.39
C ALA A 213 -7.16 7.77 14.45
N GLU A 214 -8.09 6.87 14.79
CA GLU A 214 -8.53 5.80 13.91
C GLU A 214 -9.18 6.37 12.64
N MET A 215 -10.05 7.37 12.77
CA MET A 215 -10.71 8.02 11.62
C MET A 215 -9.71 8.75 10.72
N VAL A 216 -8.67 9.40 11.27
CA VAL A 216 -7.63 10.08 10.46
C VAL A 216 -6.98 9.11 9.46
N LYS A 217 -6.67 7.87 9.87
CA LYS A 217 -6.08 6.88 8.98
C LYS A 217 -6.99 6.56 7.79
N TYR A 218 -8.24 6.26 8.05
CA TYR A 218 -9.23 5.96 7.00
C TYR A 218 -9.55 7.18 6.14
N GLY A 219 -9.75 8.33 6.75
CA GLY A 219 -10.02 9.58 6.04
C GLY A 219 -8.90 9.95 5.07
N ARG A 220 -7.64 9.83 5.52
CA ARG A 220 -6.46 10.09 4.67
C ARG A 220 -6.39 9.13 3.49
N ASN A 221 -6.54 7.82 3.72
CA ASN A 221 -6.48 6.84 2.65
C ASN A 221 -7.67 6.95 1.67
N ALA A 222 -8.88 7.19 2.18
CA ALA A 222 -10.06 7.40 1.36
C ALA A 222 -9.96 8.68 0.49
N PHE A 223 -9.42 9.77 1.06
CA PHE A 223 -9.21 11.01 0.32
C PHE A 223 -8.20 10.84 -0.81
N LEU A 224 -7.09 10.13 -0.56
CA LEU A 224 -6.09 9.84 -1.60
C LEU A 224 -6.66 8.93 -2.69
N ALA A 225 -7.44 7.91 -2.33
CA ALA A 225 -8.16 7.06 -3.30
C ALA A 225 -9.17 7.86 -4.14
N MET A 226 -9.91 8.77 -3.50
CA MET A 226 -10.85 9.67 -4.17
C MET A 226 -10.13 10.55 -5.20
N ASN A 227 -8.98 11.12 -4.88
CA ASN A 227 -8.22 11.94 -5.82
C ASN A 227 -7.82 11.15 -7.08
N ILE A 228 -7.43 9.88 -6.92
CA ILE A 228 -7.10 9.01 -8.05
C ILE A 228 -8.36 8.68 -8.87
N SER A 229 -9.47 8.35 -8.23
CA SER A 229 -10.73 8.08 -8.96
C SER A 229 -11.25 9.33 -9.65
N TYR A 230 -11.22 10.49 -9.01
CA TYR A 230 -11.60 11.78 -9.60
C TYR A 230 -10.80 12.09 -10.86
N ILE A 231 -9.48 11.98 -10.79
CA ILE A 231 -8.66 12.31 -11.97
C ILE A 231 -8.78 11.25 -13.08
N ASN A 232 -9.06 10.00 -12.75
CA ASN A 232 -9.36 8.97 -13.74
C ASN A 232 -10.68 9.22 -14.47
N GLU A 233 -11.70 9.71 -13.78
CA GLU A 233 -12.97 10.13 -14.40
C GLU A 233 -12.75 11.33 -15.32
N MET A 234 -12.01 12.34 -14.86
CA MET A 234 -11.62 13.50 -15.68
C MET A 234 -10.75 13.09 -16.89
N ALA A 235 -9.88 12.09 -16.74
CA ALA A 235 -9.08 11.57 -17.83
C ALA A 235 -9.95 10.92 -18.93
N ARG A 236 -10.94 10.13 -18.54
CA ARG A 236 -11.91 9.54 -19.50
C ARG A 236 -12.66 10.63 -20.28
N LEU A 237 -13.06 11.71 -19.61
CA LEU A 237 -13.66 12.85 -20.28
C LEU A 237 -12.68 13.54 -21.23
N ALA A 238 -11.45 13.79 -20.80
CA ALA A 238 -10.38 14.39 -21.62
C ALA A 238 -10.11 13.60 -22.91
N GLU A 239 -10.13 12.26 -22.84
CA GLU A 239 -9.92 11.37 -24.00
C GLU A 239 -10.94 11.58 -25.12
N THR A 240 -12.12 12.09 -24.81
CA THR A 240 -13.18 12.40 -25.80
C THR A 240 -12.98 13.72 -26.53
N ILE A 241 -12.07 14.57 -26.06
CA ILE A 241 -11.86 15.93 -26.53
C ILE A 241 -10.50 16.04 -27.22
N ALA A 242 -10.49 16.27 -28.52
CA ALA A 242 -9.23 16.39 -29.28
C ALA A 242 -8.35 17.51 -28.74
N GLY A 243 -7.07 17.19 -28.51
CA GLY A 243 -6.04 18.13 -28.06
C GLY A 243 -6.02 18.38 -26.54
N VAL A 244 -6.91 17.78 -25.75
CA VAL A 244 -6.85 17.87 -24.30
C VAL A 244 -5.80 16.88 -23.76
N ASP A 245 -4.96 17.35 -22.83
CA ASP A 245 -4.08 16.51 -22.04
C ASP A 245 -4.42 16.68 -20.56
N ILE A 246 -4.80 15.58 -19.90
CA ILE A 246 -5.18 15.59 -18.48
C ILE A 246 -4.06 16.12 -17.57
N TYR A 247 -2.79 15.93 -17.92
CA TYR A 247 -1.68 16.42 -17.11
C TYR A 247 -1.49 17.94 -17.22
N GLU A 248 -1.83 18.55 -18.37
CA GLU A 248 -1.92 20.01 -18.45
C GLU A 248 -3.12 20.55 -17.64
N VAL A 249 -4.24 19.82 -17.65
CA VAL A 249 -5.39 20.17 -16.80
C VAL A 249 -5.00 20.08 -15.32
N VAL A 250 -4.28 19.02 -14.90
CA VAL A 250 -3.80 18.84 -13.52
C VAL A 250 -2.87 19.98 -13.10
N LYS A 251 -1.97 20.44 -13.98
CA LYS A 251 -1.12 21.62 -13.70
C LYS A 251 -1.95 22.87 -13.44
N GLY A 252 -2.98 23.10 -14.27
CA GLY A 252 -3.89 24.24 -14.08
C GLY A 252 -4.70 24.15 -12.78
N VAL A 253 -5.28 23.00 -12.51
CA VAL A 253 -6.05 22.73 -11.27
C VAL A 253 -5.16 22.84 -10.03
N GLY A 254 -3.97 22.24 -10.06
CA GLY A 254 -3.01 22.23 -8.96
C GLY A 254 -2.27 23.56 -8.74
N ALA A 255 -2.47 24.56 -9.62
CA ALA A 255 -1.97 25.92 -9.40
C ALA A 255 -2.76 26.67 -8.31
N ASP A 256 -3.94 26.21 -7.95
CA ASP A 256 -4.68 26.74 -6.80
C ASP A 256 -4.08 26.18 -5.50
N TRP A 257 -3.65 27.07 -4.60
CA TRP A 257 -3.02 26.72 -3.31
C TRP A 257 -3.88 25.79 -2.42
N ARG A 258 -5.18 25.74 -2.66
CA ARG A 258 -6.12 24.86 -1.93
C ARG A 258 -6.04 23.39 -2.40
N ILE A 259 -5.41 23.13 -3.55
CA ILE A 259 -5.39 21.83 -4.19
C ILE A 259 -3.96 21.30 -4.26
N ASN A 260 -3.72 20.14 -3.63
CA ASN A 260 -2.43 19.46 -3.77
C ASN A 260 -2.48 18.47 -4.95
N PRO A 261 -1.69 18.67 -6.02
CA PRO A 261 -1.73 17.82 -7.21
C PRO A 261 -1.02 16.46 -7.04
N ALA A 262 -0.35 16.20 -5.92
CA ALA A 262 0.52 15.01 -5.74
C ALA A 262 -0.19 13.66 -5.98
N PHE A 263 -1.50 13.59 -5.81
CA PHE A 263 -2.32 12.38 -6.04
C PHE A 263 -3.33 12.53 -7.20
N LEU A 264 -3.18 13.55 -8.03
CA LEU A 264 -3.98 13.72 -9.26
C LEU A 264 -3.26 13.09 -10.46
N ASN A 265 -2.92 11.80 -10.35
CA ASN A 265 -2.25 11.05 -11.41
C ASN A 265 -3.21 10.05 -12.03
N ALA A 266 -3.66 10.34 -13.25
CA ALA A 266 -4.51 9.44 -14.02
C ALA A 266 -3.73 8.18 -14.44
N GLY A 267 -4.39 7.03 -14.49
CA GLY A 267 -3.75 5.78 -14.86
C GLY A 267 -4.68 4.56 -14.82
N CYS A 268 -4.10 3.40 -14.58
CA CYS A 268 -4.80 2.11 -14.55
C CYS A 268 -5.73 1.91 -13.32
N GLY A 269 -5.84 2.90 -12.44
CA GLY A 269 -6.48 2.78 -11.14
C GLY A 269 -5.49 2.50 -10.01
N TYR A 270 -5.99 2.53 -8.79
CA TYR A 270 -5.20 2.20 -7.60
C TYR A 270 -5.35 0.73 -7.21
N GLY A 271 -4.31 0.20 -6.57
CA GLY A 271 -4.24 -1.13 -6.00
C GLY A 271 -3.45 -1.13 -4.69
N GLY A 272 -2.82 -2.24 -4.39
CA GLY A 272 -2.04 -2.44 -3.18
C GLY A 272 -2.88 -2.84 -1.98
N SER A 273 -2.22 -3.00 -0.85
CA SER A 273 -2.81 -3.53 0.37
C SER A 273 -3.59 -2.52 1.21
N CYS A 274 -3.56 -1.22 0.86
CA CYS A 274 -4.11 -0.17 1.72
C CYS A 274 -5.40 0.42 1.15
N PHE A 275 -5.35 1.13 0.01
CA PHE A 275 -6.50 1.88 -0.49
C PHE A 275 -7.74 1.02 -0.73
N PRO A 276 -7.67 -0.11 -1.49
CA PRO A 276 -8.88 -0.91 -1.74
C PRO A 276 -9.50 -1.44 -0.45
N LYS A 277 -8.65 -1.95 0.45
CA LYS A 277 -9.07 -2.50 1.74
C LYS A 277 -9.72 -1.44 2.63
N ASP A 278 -9.10 -0.25 2.73
CA ASP A 278 -9.52 0.78 3.67
C ASP A 278 -10.78 1.51 3.18
N VAL A 279 -10.93 1.73 1.87
CA VAL A 279 -12.17 2.26 1.29
C VAL A 279 -13.34 1.29 1.54
N LYS A 280 -13.16 0.00 1.26
CA LYS A 280 -14.19 -1.05 1.51
C LYS A 280 -14.55 -1.14 2.98
N ALA A 281 -13.56 -1.12 3.89
CA ALA A 281 -13.81 -1.16 5.33
C ALA A 281 -14.55 0.08 5.83
N LEU A 282 -14.26 1.27 5.29
CA LEU A 282 -14.96 2.50 5.65
C LEU A 282 -16.40 2.52 5.10
N ILE A 283 -16.63 2.02 3.89
CA ILE A 283 -17.98 1.80 3.33
C ILE A 283 -18.79 0.88 4.23
N SER A 284 -18.23 -0.28 4.58
CA SER A 284 -18.90 -1.25 5.46
C SER A 284 -19.17 -0.64 6.84
N PHE A 285 -18.19 0.05 7.42
CA PHE A 285 -18.36 0.73 8.72
C PHE A 285 -19.47 1.80 8.68
N ALA A 286 -19.54 2.62 7.63
CA ALA A 286 -20.61 3.63 7.47
C ALA A 286 -22.00 2.98 7.49
N ARG A 287 -22.17 1.86 6.77
CA ARG A 287 -23.43 1.11 6.72
C ARG A 287 -23.83 0.54 8.08
N THR A 288 -22.88 0.15 8.95
CA THR A 288 -23.19 -0.24 10.34
C THR A 288 -23.70 0.92 11.21
N ARG A 289 -23.63 2.15 10.68
CA ARG A 289 -24.09 3.39 11.33
C ARG A 289 -25.29 4.02 10.60
N ASP A 290 -25.97 3.24 9.74
CA ASP A 290 -27.11 3.67 8.93
C ASP A 290 -26.78 4.88 8.03
N ILE A 291 -25.51 4.97 7.57
CA ILE A 291 -25.04 6.01 6.64
C ILE A 291 -24.78 5.36 5.28
N GLU A 292 -25.42 5.88 4.22
CA GLU A 292 -25.13 5.53 2.83
C GLU A 292 -23.90 6.31 2.34
N PRO A 293 -22.73 5.67 2.13
CA PRO A 293 -21.49 6.38 1.83
C PRO A 293 -21.31 6.59 0.31
N GLN A 294 -22.24 7.29 -0.33
CA GLN A 294 -22.35 7.48 -1.79
C GLN A 294 -21.03 7.86 -2.46
N LEU A 295 -20.27 8.81 -1.88
CA LEU A 295 -19.01 9.25 -2.46
C LEU A 295 -17.95 8.12 -2.45
N LEU A 296 -17.86 7.36 -1.38
CA LEU A 296 -16.87 6.26 -1.28
C LEU A 296 -17.22 5.11 -2.21
N GLU A 297 -18.51 4.84 -2.39
CA GLU A 297 -19.00 3.85 -3.35
C GLU A 297 -18.69 4.26 -4.79
N ALA A 298 -18.90 5.53 -5.14
CA ALA A 298 -18.52 6.06 -6.45
C ALA A 298 -17.00 5.99 -6.69
N VAL A 299 -16.18 6.27 -5.66
CA VAL A 299 -14.70 6.13 -5.73
C VAL A 299 -14.29 4.70 -6.05
N GLU A 300 -14.89 3.72 -5.39
CA GLU A 300 -14.64 2.29 -5.63
C GLU A 300 -15.09 1.90 -7.04
N GLU A 301 -16.29 2.30 -7.45
CA GLU A 301 -16.86 1.98 -8.77
C GLU A 301 -15.99 2.51 -9.90
N VAL A 302 -15.58 3.77 -9.84
CA VAL A 302 -14.68 4.38 -10.85
C VAL A 302 -13.37 3.59 -10.93
N ASN A 303 -12.79 3.20 -9.79
CA ASN A 303 -11.56 2.42 -9.76
C ASN A 303 -11.74 1.01 -10.36
N GLU A 304 -12.85 0.34 -10.08
CA GLU A 304 -13.15 -0.98 -10.66
C GLU A 304 -13.31 -0.92 -12.19
N GLN A 305 -13.94 0.13 -12.70
CA GLN A 305 -14.15 0.31 -14.13
C GLN A 305 -12.87 0.63 -14.90
N GLN A 306 -11.81 1.09 -14.23
CA GLN A 306 -10.59 1.55 -14.91
C GLN A 306 -9.87 0.44 -15.67
N ALA A 307 -9.83 -0.78 -15.12
CA ALA A 307 -9.24 -1.93 -15.81
C ALA A 307 -9.98 -2.29 -17.11
N ALA A 308 -11.32 -2.29 -17.07
CA ALA A 308 -12.14 -2.52 -18.25
C ALA A 308 -11.96 -1.43 -19.30
N HIS A 309 -11.80 -0.17 -18.88
CA HIS A 309 -11.52 0.96 -19.76
C HIS A 309 -10.19 0.78 -20.52
N MET A 310 -9.11 0.39 -19.81
CA MET A 310 -7.81 0.10 -20.42
C MET A 310 -7.92 -0.97 -21.51
N VAL A 311 -8.66 -2.05 -21.24
CA VAL A 311 -8.86 -3.15 -22.20
C VAL A 311 -9.75 -2.72 -23.38
N ALA A 312 -10.74 -1.83 -23.14
CA ALA A 312 -11.55 -1.27 -24.20
C ALA A 312 -10.73 -0.42 -25.18
N ILE A 313 -9.77 0.38 -24.69
CA ILE A 313 -8.82 1.11 -25.53
C ILE A 313 -8.01 0.12 -26.38
N ALA A 314 -7.46 -0.95 -25.79
CA ALA A 314 -6.70 -1.97 -26.54
C ALA A 314 -7.55 -2.61 -27.65
N ARG A 315 -8.81 -2.97 -27.34
CA ARG A 315 -9.73 -3.52 -28.31
C ARG A 315 -10.03 -2.56 -29.45
N GLN A 316 -10.20 -1.29 -29.16
CA GLN A 316 -10.43 -0.26 -30.18
C GLN A 316 -9.23 -0.14 -31.14
N GLU A 317 -8.00 -0.11 -30.60
CA GLU A 317 -6.77 0.05 -31.39
C GLU A 317 -6.39 -1.22 -32.17
N LEU A 318 -6.93 -2.39 -31.78
CA LEU A 318 -6.72 -3.68 -32.44
C LEU A 318 -7.92 -4.12 -33.26
N ASP A 319 -8.59 -3.17 -33.90
CA ASP A 319 -9.62 -3.40 -34.91
C ASP A 319 -10.87 -4.13 -34.34
N GLY A 320 -11.19 -3.90 -33.03
CA GLY A 320 -12.41 -4.34 -32.37
C GLY A 320 -12.36 -5.75 -31.73
N SER A 321 -11.27 -6.52 -31.92
CA SER A 321 -11.14 -7.85 -31.33
C SER A 321 -9.75 -8.07 -30.70
N LEU A 322 -9.74 -8.75 -29.55
CA LEU A 322 -8.50 -9.19 -28.89
C LEU A 322 -8.24 -10.69 -29.04
N LYS A 323 -9.18 -11.43 -29.62
CA LYS A 323 -9.07 -12.89 -29.76
C LYS A 323 -7.82 -13.30 -30.55
N GLY A 324 -6.96 -14.09 -29.89
CA GLY A 324 -5.69 -14.57 -30.44
C GLY A 324 -4.64 -13.48 -30.65
N LYS A 325 -4.91 -12.23 -30.26
CA LYS A 325 -3.92 -11.15 -30.29
C LYS A 325 -2.92 -11.32 -29.18
N ARG A 326 -1.61 -11.21 -29.52
CA ARG A 326 -0.54 -11.25 -28.53
C ARG A 326 -0.33 -9.87 -27.93
N ILE A 327 -0.52 -9.77 -26.60
CA ILE A 327 -0.48 -8.51 -25.85
C ILE A 327 0.63 -8.59 -24.80
N ALA A 328 1.56 -7.64 -24.85
CA ALA A 328 2.58 -7.44 -23.81
C ALA A 328 2.02 -6.64 -22.65
N LEU A 329 2.29 -7.08 -21.41
CA LEU A 329 2.06 -6.32 -20.19
C LEU A 329 3.42 -5.97 -19.58
N LEU A 330 3.73 -4.70 -19.49
CA LEU A 330 4.91 -4.19 -18.79
C LEU A 330 4.51 -3.66 -17.41
N GLY A 331 4.93 -4.39 -16.37
CA GLY A 331 4.59 -4.14 -14.98
C GLY A 331 3.39 -4.97 -14.51
N LEU A 332 3.57 -5.67 -13.40
CA LEU A 332 2.56 -6.50 -12.74
C LEU A 332 2.29 -6.05 -11.31
N SER A 333 3.30 -5.54 -10.60
CA SER A 333 3.15 -4.93 -9.28
C SER A 333 2.22 -3.71 -9.34
N PHE A 334 1.55 -3.40 -8.23
CA PHE A 334 0.60 -2.27 -8.21
C PHE A 334 1.30 -0.89 -8.35
N LYS A 335 2.59 -0.83 -8.07
CA LYS A 335 3.46 0.35 -8.27
C LYS A 335 4.94 -0.07 -8.33
N PRO A 336 5.88 0.79 -8.77
CA PRO A 336 7.29 0.48 -8.76
C PRO A 336 7.88 0.40 -7.34
N GLY A 337 9.05 -0.26 -7.21
CA GLY A 337 9.76 -0.39 -5.93
C GLY A 337 9.20 -1.46 -4.98
N THR A 338 8.28 -2.30 -5.43
CA THR A 338 7.72 -3.43 -4.66
C THR A 338 7.39 -4.62 -5.56
N ASP A 339 7.30 -5.79 -4.97
CA ASP A 339 6.82 -7.02 -5.60
C ASP A 339 5.33 -7.32 -5.31
N ASP A 340 4.65 -6.40 -4.59
CA ASP A 340 3.29 -6.56 -4.11
C ASP A 340 2.26 -6.48 -5.26
N MET A 341 1.47 -7.54 -5.39
CA MET A 341 0.42 -7.65 -6.40
C MET A 341 -1.00 -7.60 -5.82
N ARG A 342 -1.15 -7.37 -4.51
CA ARG A 342 -2.48 -7.31 -3.90
C ARG A 342 -3.32 -6.20 -4.54
N GLU A 343 -4.51 -6.56 -5.03
CA GLU A 343 -5.43 -5.65 -5.71
C GLU A 343 -4.77 -4.83 -6.86
N ALA A 344 -3.67 -5.36 -7.45
CA ALA A 344 -2.99 -4.66 -8.55
C ALA A 344 -3.91 -4.55 -9.78
N PRO A 345 -3.93 -3.40 -10.47
CA PRO A 345 -4.70 -3.22 -11.71
C PRO A 345 -4.35 -4.27 -12.78
N SER A 346 -3.10 -4.73 -12.81
CA SER A 346 -2.62 -5.77 -13.72
C SER A 346 -3.42 -7.08 -13.61
N ILE A 347 -3.89 -7.45 -12.41
CA ILE A 347 -4.72 -8.65 -12.21
C ILE A 347 -6.06 -8.48 -12.93
N LYS A 348 -6.74 -7.35 -12.72
CA LYS A 348 -8.05 -7.07 -13.32
C LYS A 348 -7.93 -6.96 -14.84
N ILE A 349 -6.89 -6.26 -15.33
CA ILE A 349 -6.61 -6.13 -16.77
C ILE A 349 -6.34 -7.51 -17.38
N SER A 350 -5.52 -8.35 -16.75
CA SER A 350 -5.25 -9.72 -17.23
C SER A 350 -6.51 -10.57 -17.28
N ASN A 351 -7.40 -10.46 -16.28
CA ASN A 351 -8.69 -11.15 -16.27
C ASN A 351 -9.56 -10.74 -17.48
N HIS A 352 -9.66 -9.44 -17.74
CA HIS A 352 -10.41 -8.94 -18.91
C HIS A 352 -9.78 -9.37 -20.23
N LEU A 353 -8.45 -9.30 -20.38
CA LEU A 353 -7.75 -9.75 -21.59
C LEU A 353 -7.96 -11.25 -21.81
N TYR A 354 -7.86 -12.07 -20.76
CA TYR A 354 -8.09 -13.51 -20.83
C TYR A 354 -9.54 -13.83 -21.22
N ALA A 355 -10.52 -13.11 -20.67
CA ALA A 355 -11.93 -13.26 -21.04
C ALA A 355 -12.20 -12.90 -22.52
N HIS A 356 -11.36 -12.05 -23.12
CA HIS A 356 -11.38 -11.72 -24.55
C HIS A 356 -10.51 -12.64 -25.41
N GLU A 357 -10.02 -13.76 -24.86
CA GLU A 357 -9.20 -14.76 -25.57
C GLU A 357 -7.88 -14.18 -26.12
N ALA A 358 -7.28 -13.19 -25.47
CA ALA A 358 -5.96 -12.65 -25.81
C ALA A 358 -4.83 -13.61 -25.40
N ASP A 359 -3.72 -13.65 -26.17
CA ASP A 359 -2.46 -14.30 -25.79
C ASP A 359 -1.61 -13.30 -24.99
N ILE A 360 -1.46 -13.54 -23.68
CA ILE A 360 -0.85 -12.59 -22.76
C ILE A 360 0.60 -12.97 -22.48
N VAL A 361 1.51 -12.01 -22.67
CA VAL A 361 2.89 -12.09 -22.22
C VAL A 361 3.18 -10.93 -21.26
N ALA A 362 3.86 -11.21 -20.15
CA ALA A 362 4.09 -10.21 -19.12
C ALA A 362 5.53 -10.20 -18.63
N TYR A 363 6.01 -8.99 -18.30
CA TYR A 363 7.30 -8.78 -17.66
C TYR A 363 7.16 -7.79 -16.50
N ASP A 364 7.82 -8.11 -15.40
CA ASP A 364 7.97 -7.22 -14.23
C ASP A 364 9.32 -7.51 -13.56
N PRO A 365 10.09 -6.51 -13.16
CA PRO A 365 11.41 -6.70 -12.55
C PRO A 365 11.42 -7.48 -11.23
N LYS A 366 10.31 -7.47 -10.49
CA LYS A 366 10.21 -8.02 -9.13
C LYS A 366 9.02 -8.95 -8.89
N ALA A 367 7.88 -8.67 -9.52
CA ALA A 367 6.61 -9.31 -9.15
C ALA A 367 6.33 -10.65 -9.85
N ILE A 368 7.16 -11.11 -10.78
CA ILE A 368 6.92 -12.39 -11.51
C ILE A 368 6.71 -13.60 -10.57
N PRO A 369 7.48 -13.81 -9.48
CA PRO A 369 7.21 -14.92 -8.56
C PRO A 369 5.80 -14.87 -7.97
N ASN A 370 5.41 -13.71 -7.44
CA ASN A 370 4.08 -13.49 -6.86
C ASN A 370 2.97 -13.59 -7.91
N ALA A 371 3.24 -13.14 -9.15
CA ALA A 371 2.33 -13.25 -10.28
C ALA A 371 2.05 -14.71 -10.65
N ARG A 372 3.06 -15.56 -10.70
CA ARG A 372 2.90 -17.00 -10.99
C ARG A 372 1.93 -17.65 -10.01
N ASP A 373 2.14 -17.43 -8.71
CA ASP A 373 1.28 -17.98 -7.67
C ASP A 373 -0.15 -17.44 -7.75
N ARG A 374 -0.30 -16.17 -8.06
CA ARG A 374 -1.61 -15.51 -8.18
C ARG A 374 -2.39 -16.02 -9.38
N PHE A 375 -1.81 -15.97 -10.57
CA PHE A 375 -2.52 -16.32 -11.81
C PHE A 375 -2.74 -17.83 -11.97
N ILE A 376 -1.91 -18.68 -11.36
CA ILE A 376 -2.19 -20.12 -11.26
C ILE A 376 -3.51 -20.34 -10.49
N ARG A 377 -3.70 -19.66 -9.38
CA ARG A 377 -4.96 -19.76 -8.60
C ARG A 377 -6.16 -19.27 -9.38
N ASP A 378 -6.01 -18.23 -10.17
CA ASP A 378 -7.07 -17.63 -10.98
C ASP A 378 -7.28 -18.35 -12.33
N THR A 379 -6.52 -19.42 -12.62
CA THR A 379 -6.56 -20.21 -13.86
C THR A 379 -6.27 -19.42 -15.15
N ILE A 380 -5.58 -18.28 -15.04
CA ILE A 380 -5.23 -17.43 -16.17
C ILE A 380 -3.89 -17.87 -16.74
N LYS A 381 -3.85 -18.08 -18.06
CA LYS A 381 -2.62 -18.44 -18.76
C LYS A 381 -1.88 -17.17 -19.18
N ILE A 382 -0.70 -16.97 -18.60
CA ILE A 382 0.21 -15.87 -18.94
C ILE A 382 1.60 -16.47 -19.20
N ARG A 383 2.24 -16.07 -20.29
CA ARG A 383 3.67 -16.30 -20.50
C ARG A 383 4.47 -15.22 -19.78
N TYR A 384 5.44 -15.60 -18.99
CA TYR A 384 6.35 -14.66 -18.32
C TYR A 384 7.63 -14.54 -19.13
N ALA A 385 7.97 -13.32 -19.50
CA ALA A 385 9.18 -12.98 -20.22
C ALA A 385 10.37 -12.78 -19.27
N GLU A 386 11.59 -13.02 -19.78
CA GLU A 386 12.84 -12.85 -19.05
C GLU A 386 13.44 -11.46 -19.21
N SER A 387 13.02 -10.73 -20.25
CA SER A 387 13.43 -9.35 -20.53
C SER A 387 12.32 -8.54 -21.19
N ILE A 388 12.52 -7.23 -21.30
CA ILE A 388 11.62 -6.34 -22.04
C ILE A 388 11.51 -6.78 -23.50
N GLU A 389 12.63 -7.07 -24.17
CA GLU A 389 12.67 -7.50 -25.56
C GLU A 389 11.91 -8.80 -25.78
N ASP A 390 12.08 -9.78 -24.87
CA ASP A 390 11.33 -11.05 -24.93
C ASP A 390 9.83 -10.81 -24.69
N CYS A 391 9.46 -9.86 -23.84
CA CYS A 391 8.08 -9.47 -23.62
C CYS A 391 7.42 -8.85 -24.85
N LEU A 392 8.15 -7.97 -25.55
CA LEU A 392 7.65 -7.26 -26.72
C LEU A 392 7.62 -8.13 -28.00
N LYS A 393 8.39 -9.24 -28.03
CA LYS A 393 8.57 -10.03 -29.23
C LYS A 393 7.27 -10.56 -29.83
N ASP A 394 7.04 -10.21 -31.10
CA ASP A 394 5.89 -10.63 -31.92
C ASP A 394 4.51 -10.19 -31.35
N THR A 395 4.48 -9.19 -30.46
CA THR A 395 3.23 -8.65 -29.90
C THR A 395 2.57 -7.64 -30.83
N GLU A 396 1.24 -7.52 -30.72
CA GLU A 396 0.45 -6.58 -31.51
C GLU A 396 0.03 -5.36 -30.69
N CYS A 397 0.17 -5.44 -29.35
CA CYS A 397 -0.08 -4.35 -28.42
C CYS A 397 0.83 -4.49 -27.20
N CYS A 398 1.28 -3.38 -26.66
CA CYS A 398 1.97 -3.29 -25.37
C CYS A 398 1.18 -2.38 -24.42
N MET A 399 0.85 -2.87 -23.25
CA MET A 399 0.19 -2.10 -22.18
C MET A 399 1.18 -1.85 -21.05
N ILE A 400 1.39 -0.60 -20.67
CA ILE A 400 2.25 -0.21 -19.56
C ILE A 400 1.38 -0.01 -18.32
N LEU A 401 1.57 -0.88 -17.32
CA LEU A 401 0.70 -0.95 -16.14
C LEU A 401 1.38 -0.48 -14.86
N THR A 402 2.73 -0.49 -14.84
CA THR A 402 3.53 -0.02 -13.71
C THR A 402 4.71 0.79 -14.24
N GLU A 403 4.97 1.93 -13.61
CA GLU A 403 5.97 2.90 -14.03
C GLU A 403 7.38 2.59 -13.49
N TRP A 404 7.90 1.37 -13.78
CA TRP A 404 9.26 1.00 -13.45
C TRP A 404 10.28 1.86 -14.19
N GLU A 405 11.36 2.24 -13.51
CA GLU A 405 12.39 3.12 -14.09
C GLU A 405 13.01 2.56 -15.36
N GLU A 406 13.22 1.25 -15.41
CA GLU A 406 13.80 0.59 -16.59
C GLU A 406 12.90 0.70 -17.84
N PHE A 407 11.57 0.85 -17.68
CA PHE A 407 10.68 1.01 -18.82
C PHE A 407 10.82 2.38 -19.50
N LYS A 408 11.34 3.38 -18.79
CA LYS A 408 11.65 4.69 -19.39
C LYS A 408 12.75 4.63 -20.44
N SER A 409 13.60 3.60 -20.40
CA SER A 409 14.66 3.39 -21.36
C SER A 409 14.21 2.77 -22.68
N ILE A 410 12.95 2.33 -22.80
CA ILE A 410 12.41 1.74 -24.01
C ILE A 410 12.20 2.84 -25.05
N THR A 411 12.90 2.69 -26.19
CA THR A 411 12.82 3.66 -27.29
C THR A 411 11.75 3.26 -28.31
N PRO A 412 11.28 4.19 -29.16
CA PRO A 412 10.39 3.85 -30.28
C PRO A 412 10.96 2.76 -31.19
N ASP A 413 12.27 2.77 -31.43
CA ASP A 413 12.96 1.77 -32.26
C ASP A 413 12.85 0.37 -31.66
N MET A 414 12.89 0.23 -30.33
CA MET A 414 12.69 -1.06 -29.67
C MET A 414 11.28 -1.59 -29.90
N PHE A 415 10.26 -0.75 -29.72
CA PHE A 415 8.87 -1.16 -30.00
C PHE A 415 8.70 -1.56 -31.48
N ASN A 416 9.19 -0.76 -32.41
CA ASN A 416 9.09 -1.04 -33.86
C ASN A 416 9.89 -2.28 -34.28
N LYS A 417 11.00 -2.57 -33.62
CA LYS A 417 11.87 -3.72 -33.93
C LYS A 417 11.31 -5.03 -33.43
N TYR A 418 10.78 -5.07 -32.21
CA TYR A 418 10.40 -6.33 -31.55
C TYR A 418 8.91 -6.66 -31.71
N MET A 419 8.04 -5.67 -31.82
CA MET A 419 6.61 -5.89 -31.95
C MET A 419 6.21 -6.14 -33.40
N LYS A 420 5.20 -6.99 -33.58
CA LYS A 420 4.56 -7.19 -34.90
C LYS A 420 3.77 -5.92 -35.32
N ARG A 421 3.18 -5.23 -34.36
CA ARG A 421 2.47 -3.96 -34.51
C ARG A 421 2.72 -3.10 -33.26
N SER A 422 3.37 -1.96 -33.41
CA SER A 422 3.71 -1.10 -32.28
C SER A 422 2.53 -0.22 -31.82
N VAL A 423 1.49 -0.88 -31.27
CA VAL A 423 0.38 -0.24 -30.59
C VAL A 423 0.72 -0.17 -29.12
N ILE A 424 0.87 1.04 -28.58
CA ILE A 424 1.25 1.29 -27.18
C ILE A 424 0.07 1.89 -26.42
N ILE A 425 -0.33 1.26 -25.31
CA ILE A 425 -1.30 1.81 -24.38
C ILE A 425 -0.59 2.12 -23.08
N ASP A 426 -0.31 3.39 -22.90
CA ASP A 426 0.44 3.89 -21.76
C ASP A 426 -0.51 4.27 -20.61
N GLY A 427 -0.74 3.33 -19.70
CA GLY A 427 -1.56 3.50 -18.52
C GLY A 427 -0.89 4.27 -17.39
N ARG A 428 0.34 4.74 -17.59
CA ARG A 428 1.12 5.48 -16.58
C ARG A 428 1.69 6.80 -17.11
N ARG A 429 1.43 7.10 -18.39
CA ARG A 429 1.94 8.30 -19.06
C ARG A 429 3.47 8.45 -18.90
N LEU A 430 4.15 7.35 -19.20
CA LEU A 430 5.59 7.22 -19.02
C LEU A 430 6.38 7.95 -20.11
N TYR A 431 5.79 8.09 -21.31
CA TYR A 431 6.44 8.61 -22.49
C TYR A 431 5.89 9.96 -22.94
N ASP A 432 6.74 10.71 -23.62
CA ASP A 432 6.49 12.04 -24.16
C ASP A 432 6.00 12.03 -25.62
N SER A 433 5.95 13.21 -26.22
CA SER A 433 5.49 13.41 -27.60
C SER A 433 6.37 12.76 -28.67
N GLU A 434 7.65 12.48 -28.40
CA GLU A 434 8.53 11.79 -29.36
C GLU A 434 8.04 10.35 -29.56
N MET A 435 7.75 9.65 -28.47
CA MET A 435 7.16 8.31 -28.55
C MET A 435 5.84 8.30 -29.32
N HIS A 436 4.97 9.30 -29.08
CA HIS A 436 3.64 9.38 -29.71
C HIS A 436 3.71 9.43 -31.24
N ASN A 437 4.77 10.06 -31.80
CA ASN A 437 4.91 10.25 -33.25
C ASN A 437 5.71 9.14 -33.94
N SER A 438 6.39 8.30 -33.17
CA SER A 438 7.40 7.36 -33.69
C SER A 438 6.97 5.89 -33.66
N VAL A 439 5.83 5.57 -33.03
CA VAL A 439 5.22 4.23 -33.04
C VAL A 439 3.96 4.20 -33.91
N ALA A 440 3.48 3.01 -34.29
CA ALA A 440 2.32 2.87 -35.16
C ALA A 440 1.06 3.51 -34.54
N ARG A 441 0.82 3.33 -33.25
CA ARG A 441 -0.23 4.01 -32.49
C ARG A 441 0.17 4.14 -31.03
N TYR A 442 -0.10 5.31 -30.46
CA TYR A 442 0.08 5.58 -29.04
C TYR A 442 -1.20 6.11 -28.42
N ARG A 443 -1.58 5.54 -27.28
CA ARG A 443 -2.73 5.95 -26.45
C ARG A 443 -2.27 6.08 -25.01
N GLY A 444 -2.05 7.31 -24.56
CA GLY A 444 -1.81 7.61 -23.16
C GLY A 444 -3.14 7.88 -22.46
N ILE A 445 -3.31 7.39 -21.22
CA ILE A 445 -4.50 7.68 -20.42
C ILE A 445 -4.67 9.20 -20.26
N GLY A 446 -5.90 9.68 -20.48
CA GLY A 446 -6.25 11.09 -20.38
C GLY A 446 -5.68 11.97 -21.49
N LEU A 447 -5.19 11.37 -22.58
CA LEU A 447 -4.76 12.08 -23.76
C LEU A 447 -5.88 12.04 -24.81
N GLY A 448 -6.45 13.20 -25.13
CA GLY A 448 -7.47 13.34 -26.16
C GLY A 448 -6.96 12.89 -27.51
N ALA A 449 -7.80 12.20 -28.28
CA ALA A 449 -7.43 11.70 -29.60
C ALA A 449 -6.90 12.85 -30.47
N ASN A 450 -5.68 12.74 -30.97
CA ASN A 450 -5.22 13.59 -32.05
C ASN A 450 -6.17 13.33 -33.24
N LYS A 451 -6.76 14.39 -33.81
CA LYS A 451 -7.43 14.24 -35.11
C LYS A 451 -6.44 13.54 -36.03
N ILE A 452 -6.79 12.34 -36.49
CA ILE A 452 -6.05 11.66 -37.54
C ILE A 452 -5.79 12.74 -38.60
N ARG A 453 -4.50 13.05 -38.83
CA ARG A 453 -4.13 13.86 -40.01
C ARG A 453 -4.62 13.05 -41.20
N GLY A 454 -5.78 13.47 -41.76
CA GLY A 454 -6.27 12.99 -43.03
C GLY A 454 -5.38 13.45 -44.17
#